data_2775c4c83d20667041d6d163caed138c
#
_entry.id   2775c4c83d20667041d6d163caed138c
#
_cell.length_a   1.000
_cell.length_b   1.000
_cell.length_c   1.000
_cell.angle_alpha   90.00
_cell.angle_beta   90.00
_cell.angle_gamma   90.00
#
_symmetry.space_group_name_H-M   'P 1'
#
loop_
_entity.id
_entity.type
_entity.pdbx_description
1 polymer ?
#
loop_
_entity_poly.entity_id
_entity_poly.type
_entity_poly.pdbx_seq_one_letter_code
_entity_poly.pdbx_strand_id
1 'polypeptide(L)'
;MGNERPADITGRTDGLTANTSPTRTKIELGDFAQEIEAASGLNLDISSCFGCARCSSVCKVAIFGCLEDRITPRTLLYNAVVGETEKLLSSKFIWLCSGCGRCEEACPQGVKIPMIVSVIRRLSMEKGILNPITARVNERVCMHCGACLTVCKNKAITMVEGGSRGLVARVDPAECRGCGACTAVCTNAAIQQSPLNDLGLVEFLAGKSGRD
;
A
#
# COMPACT_ATOMS: atom_id res chain seq x y z
N MET A 1 -31.98 -54.42 28.61
CA MET A 1 -31.27 -53.14 28.58
C MET A 1 -31.37 -52.61 27.17
N GLY A 2 -32.30 -51.74 26.93
CA GLY A 2 -32.71 -51.25 25.63
C GLY A 2 -31.73 -50.18 25.12
N ASN A 3 -31.31 -50.32 23.88
CA ASN A 3 -30.50 -49.37 23.17
C ASN A 3 -31.48 -48.54 22.28
N GLU A 4 -31.92 -47.40 22.81
CA GLU A 4 -32.75 -46.47 22.07
C GLU A 4 -31.82 -45.61 21.18
N ARG A 5 -32.02 -45.74 19.85
CA ARG A 5 -31.42 -44.85 18.85
C ARG A 5 -32.19 -43.48 18.85
N PRO A 6 -31.48 -42.36 18.81
CA PRO A 6 -32.16 -41.08 18.70
C PRO A 6 -32.76 -40.85 17.31
N ALA A 7 -33.87 -40.17 17.30
CA ALA A 7 -34.79 -39.96 16.17
C ALA A 7 -34.15 -39.27 14.98
N ASP A 8 -34.60 -39.69 13.82
CA ASP A 8 -34.44 -39.15 12.48
C ASP A 8 -34.90 -37.68 12.38
N ILE A 9 -33.99 -36.79 12.04
CA ILE A 9 -34.24 -35.38 11.70
C ILE A 9 -34.23 -35.18 10.18
N THR A 10 -35.00 -36.02 9.48
CA THR A 10 -35.31 -35.80 8.06
C THR A 10 -36.70 -35.18 7.94
N GLY A 11 -36.75 -33.86 7.92
CA GLY A 11 -38.02 -33.20 7.69
C GLY A 11 -37.96 -31.68 7.73
N ARG A 12 -37.29 -31.04 6.72
CA ARG A 12 -37.75 -29.76 6.16
C ARG A 12 -36.88 -29.34 4.98
N THR A 13 -37.27 -29.79 3.82
CA THR A 13 -36.83 -29.18 2.56
C THR A 13 -38.00 -28.43 1.97
N ASP A 14 -38.42 -27.34 2.60
CA ASP A 14 -39.42 -26.45 2.02
C ASP A 14 -38.87 -25.05 1.99
N GLY A 15 -38.61 -24.54 0.79
CA GLY A 15 -38.51 -23.12 0.50
C GLY A 15 -37.16 -22.45 0.62
N LEU A 16 -36.11 -22.98 -0.01
CA LEU A 16 -35.03 -22.13 -0.42
C LEU A 16 -35.47 -21.30 -1.63
N THR A 17 -36.26 -20.25 -1.35
CA THR A 17 -36.48 -19.15 -2.29
C THR A 17 -35.10 -18.60 -2.70
N ALA A 18 -34.91 -18.44 -4.00
CA ALA A 18 -33.76 -17.89 -4.64
C ALA A 18 -33.15 -16.76 -3.79
N ASN A 19 -31.91 -16.97 -3.33
CA ASN A 19 -31.12 -15.96 -2.63
C ASN A 19 -30.83 -14.83 -3.64
N THR A 20 -31.79 -13.89 -3.76
CA THR A 20 -31.50 -12.59 -4.37
C THR A 20 -30.41 -11.97 -3.50
N SER A 21 -29.18 -12.01 -3.98
CA SER A 21 -28.06 -11.30 -3.37
C SER A 21 -28.52 -9.91 -2.94
N PRO A 22 -28.38 -9.53 -1.67
CA PRO A 22 -28.84 -8.23 -1.22
C PRO A 22 -28.17 -7.18 -2.10
N THR A 23 -28.98 -6.30 -2.66
CA THR A 23 -28.52 -5.13 -3.41
C THR A 23 -27.46 -4.45 -2.54
N ARG A 24 -26.22 -4.49 -3.02
CA ARG A 24 -25.04 -4.07 -2.29
C ARG A 24 -25.15 -2.57 -2.03
N THR A 25 -25.55 -2.19 -0.83
CA THR A 25 -25.61 -0.80 -0.41
C THR A 25 -24.15 -0.33 -0.37
N LYS A 26 -23.76 0.49 -1.34
CA LYS A 26 -22.44 1.15 -1.30
C LYS A 26 -22.43 2.11 -0.13
N ILE A 27 -21.34 2.10 0.63
CA ILE A 27 -21.11 3.06 1.71
C ILE A 27 -20.90 4.44 1.05
N GLU A 28 -21.54 5.48 1.58
CA GLU A 28 -21.21 6.84 1.19
C GLU A 28 -19.75 7.14 1.58
N LEU A 29 -18.98 7.58 0.59
CA LEU A 29 -17.57 7.89 0.79
C LEU A 29 -17.43 9.27 1.42
N GLY A 30 -16.63 9.40 2.47
CA GLY A 30 -16.15 10.69 2.96
C GLY A 30 -15.29 11.41 1.92
N ASP A 31 -15.12 12.70 2.10
CA ASP A 31 -14.42 13.59 1.15
C ASP A 31 -13.03 13.06 0.77
N PHE A 32 -12.29 12.52 1.73
CA PHE A 32 -10.94 12.00 1.47
C PHE A 32 -10.93 10.72 0.62
N ALA A 33 -11.90 9.84 0.78
CA ALA A 33 -12.02 8.65 -0.07
C ALA A 33 -12.37 9.06 -1.51
N GLN A 34 -13.19 10.09 -1.69
CA GLN A 34 -13.48 10.66 -3.00
C GLN A 34 -12.24 11.32 -3.61
N GLU A 35 -11.44 12.04 -2.81
CA GLU A 35 -10.15 12.62 -3.24
C GLU A 35 -9.18 11.51 -3.73
N ILE A 36 -9.10 10.38 -3.01
CA ILE A 36 -8.27 9.23 -3.41
C ILE A 36 -8.76 8.64 -4.74
N GLU A 37 -10.04 8.44 -4.93
CA GLU A 37 -10.59 7.91 -6.19
C GLU A 37 -10.38 8.88 -7.34
N ALA A 38 -10.62 10.17 -7.14
CA ALA A 38 -10.38 11.20 -8.15
C ALA A 38 -8.90 11.31 -8.54
N ALA A 39 -8.00 11.31 -7.55
CA ALA A 39 -6.56 11.38 -7.79
C ALA A 39 -5.99 10.14 -8.50
N SER A 40 -6.65 8.99 -8.36
CA SER A 40 -6.23 7.75 -9.05
C SER A 40 -6.64 7.72 -10.52
N GLY A 41 -7.71 8.39 -10.89
CA GLY A 41 -8.37 8.26 -12.20
C GLY A 41 -8.97 6.86 -12.46
N LEU A 42 -9.05 6.01 -11.44
CA LEU A 42 -9.50 4.62 -11.52
C LEU A 42 -10.59 4.35 -10.49
N ASN A 43 -11.46 3.38 -10.79
CA ASN A 43 -12.36 2.85 -9.78
C ASN A 43 -11.57 1.93 -8.83
N LEU A 44 -11.38 2.37 -7.59
CA LEU A 44 -10.63 1.64 -6.56
C LEU A 44 -11.54 0.75 -5.70
N ASP A 45 -12.85 0.84 -5.89
CA ASP A 45 -13.88 0.08 -5.18
C ASP A 45 -13.85 0.24 -3.64
N ILE A 46 -13.40 1.40 -3.15
CA ILE A 46 -13.30 1.69 -1.70
C ILE A 46 -14.67 1.51 -1.03
N SER A 47 -15.74 2.00 -1.65
CA SER A 47 -17.12 1.91 -1.17
C SER A 47 -17.66 0.48 -1.05
N SER A 48 -16.99 -0.48 -1.69
CA SER A 48 -17.36 -1.89 -1.64
C SER A 48 -16.82 -2.63 -0.41
N CYS A 49 -16.00 -1.99 0.41
CA CYS A 49 -15.39 -2.60 1.59
C CYS A 49 -16.43 -2.81 2.71
N PHE A 50 -16.68 -4.07 3.09
CA PHE A 50 -17.56 -4.40 4.22
C PHE A 50 -16.81 -4.79 5.51
N GLY A 51 -15.50 -4.48 5.60
CA GLY A 51 -14.73 -4.59 6.83
C GLY A 51 -14.39 -6.01 7.30
N CYS A 52 -14.35 -7.02 6.43
CA CYS A 52 -14.12 -8.44 6.79
C CYS A 52 -12.72 -8.77 7.33
N ALA A 53 -11.77 -7.84 7.25
CA ALA A 53 -10.38 -7.95 7.74
C ALA A 53 -9.48 -8.99 7.03
N ARG A 54 -9.93 -9.71 6.00
CA ARG A 54 -9.10 -10.68 5.26
C ARG A 54 -7.82 -10.05 4.72
N CYS A 55 -7.87 -8.81 4.26
CA CYS A 55 -6.70 -8.06 3.80
C CYS A 55 -5.65 -7.83 4.90
N SER A 56 -6.09 -7.63 6.15
CA SER A 56 -5.18 -7.42 7.29
C SER A 56 -4.54 -8.73 7.75
N SER A 57 -5.26 -9.87 7.68
CA SER A 57 -4.73 -11.18 8.10
C SER A 57 -3.62 -11.71 7.18
N VAL A 58 -3.53 -11.26 5.94
CA VAL A 58 -2.46 -11.66 4.99
C VAL A 58 -1.36 -10.62 4.84
N CYS A 59 -1.49 -9.46 5.46
CA CYS A 59 -0.54 -8.36 5.33
C CYS A 59 0.64 -8.53 6.30
N LYS A 60 1.85 -8.72 5.75
CA LYS A 60 3.06 -8.87 6.58
C LYS A 60 3.35 -7.64 7.42
N VAL A 61 3.10 -6.44 6.90
CA VAL A 61 3.29 -5.19 7.67
C VAL A 61 2.32 -5.13 8.85
N ALA A 62 1.06 -5.56 8.66
CA ALA A 62 0.08 -5.59 9.75
C ALA A 62 0.38 -6.68 10.80
N ILE A 63 0.96 -7.82 10.38
CA ILE A 63 1.24 -8.97 11.26
C ILE A 63 2.54 -8.73 12.06
N PHE A 64 3.60 -8.27 11.40
CA PHE A 64 4.93 -8.17 11.98
C PHE A 64 5.36 -6.72 12.30
N GLY A 65 4.65 -5.74 11.75
CA GLY A 65 4.94 -4.34 12.01
C GLY A 65 4.42 -3.91 13.38
N CYS A 66 5.32 -3.58 14.28
CA CYS A 66 4.97 -2.94 15.56
C CYS A 66 4.68 -1.45 15.31
N LEU A 67 3.62 -1.14 14.55
CA LEU A 67 3.26 0.23 14.23
C LEU A 67 2.43 0.82 15.38
N GLU A 68 2.88 1.96 15.88
CA GLU A 68 2.19 2.71 16.96
C GLU A 68 0.80 3.19 16.52
N ASP A 69 0.66 3.56 15.25
CA ASP A 69 -0.59 4.04 14.65
C ASP A 69 -1.63 2.94 14.41
N ARG A 70 -1.24 1.66 14.60
CA ARG A 70 -2.09 0.47 14.38
C ARG A 70 -2.83 0.47 13.03
N ILE A 71 -2.29 1.15 12.03
CA ILE A 71 -2.86 1.15 10.68
C ILE A 71 -2.58 -0.20 10.02
N THR A 72 -3.64 -0.83 9.54
CA THR A 72 -3.66 -2.07 8.77
C THR A 72 -4.41 -1.83 7.47
N PRO A 73 -4.37 -2.72 6.49
CA PRO A 73 -5.16 -2.55 5.26
C PRO A 73 -6.64 -2.27 5.51
N ARG A 74 -7.25 -2.94 6.49
CA ARG A 74 -8.66 -2.71 6.85
C ARG A 74 -8.88 -1.35 7.50
N THR A 75 -8.06 -1.00 8.49
CA THR A 75 -8.22 0.29 9.20
C THR A 75 -7.84 1.47 8.31
N LEU A 76 -6.93 1.28 7.33
CA LEU A 76 -6.65 2.26 6.30
C LEU A 76 -7.91 2.58 5.48
N LEU A 77 -8.60 1.56 4.98
CA LEU A 77 -9.85 1.74 4.24
C LEU A 77 -10.92 2.42 5.10
N TYR A 78 -11.08 1.98 6.35
CA TYR A 78 -12.01 2.58 7.29
C TYR A 78 -11.72 4.07 7.51
N ASN A 79 -10.45 4.41 7.81
CA ASN A 79 -10.05 5.80 8.04
C ASN A 79 -10.21 6.66 6.78
N ALA A 80 -10.01 6.09 5.58
CA ALA A 80 -10.27 6.80 4.33
C ALA A 80 -11.75 7.15 4.16
N VAL A 81 -12.65 6.19 4.48
CA VAL A 81 -14.10 6.38 4.38
C VAL A 81 -14.62 7.40 5.40
N VAL A 82 -14.11 7.37 6.65
CA VAL A 82 -14.56 8.29 7.70
C VAL A 82 -13.86 9.65 7.65
N GLY A 83 -12.90 9.85 6.74
CA GLY A 83 -12.23 11.15 6.54
C GLY A 83 -11.09 11.46 7.51
N GLU A 84 -10.50 10.44 8.17
CA GLU A 84 -9.33 10.58 9.04
C GLU A 84 -8.04 10.86 8.23
N THR A 85 -8.05 11.97 7.47
CA THR A 85 -7.04 12.30 6.47
C THR A 85 -5.64 12.44 7.06
N GLU A 86 -5.47 13.26 8.10
CA GLU A 86 -4.14 13.53 8.68
C GLU A 86 -3.50 12.27 9.23
N LYS A 87 -4.29 11.42 9.87
CA LYS A 87 -3.85 10.13 10.41
C LYS A 87 -3.34 9.20 9.32
N LEU A 88 -3.98 9.19 8.15
CA LEU A 88 -3.55 8.38 7.02
C LEU A 88 -2.31 8.94 6.34
N LEU A 89 -2.25 10.24 6.11
CA LEU A 89 -1.12 10.90 5.45
C LEU A 89 0.17 10.80 6.28
N SER A 90 0.06 10.83 7.62
CA SER A 90 1.20 10.69 8.53
C SER A 90 1.56 9.25 8.88
N SER A 91 0.75 8.28 8.45
CA SER A 91 0.94 6.88 8.82
C SER A 91 2.21 6.27 8.25
N LYS A 92 2.99 5.60 9.12
CA LYS A 92 4.16 4.81 8.71
C LYS A 92 3.77 3.62 7.82
N PHE A 93 2.57 3.09 7.99
CA PHE A 93 2.07 1.96 7.20
C PHE A 93 2.12 2.22 5.70
N ILE A 94 1.74 3.43 5.25
CA ILE A 94 1.74 3.74 3.83
C ILE A 94 3.14 3.62 3.22
N TRP A 95 4.18 3.99 3.95
CA TRP A 95 5.58 3.91 3.50
C TRP A 95 6.14 2.48 3.55
N LEU A 96 5.77 1.69 4.56
CA LEU A 96 6.22 0.30 4.73
C LEU A 96 5.51 -0.69 3.80
N CYS A 97 4.38 -0.31 3.21
CA CYS A 97 3.66 -1.17 2.27
C CYS A 97 4.50 -1.47 1.03
N SER A 98 4.86 -2.73 0.81
CA SER A 98 5.65 -3.17 -0.34
C SER A 98 4.87 -3.24 -1.67
N GLY A 99 3.56 -3.05 -1.66
CA GLY A 99 2.71 -3.19 -2.85
C GLY A 99 2.59 -4.64 -3.37
N CYS A 100 2.75 -5.64 -2.51
CA CYS A 100 2.83 -7.06 -2.89
C CYS A 100 1.54 -7.67 -3.44
N GLY A 101 0.40 -6.97 -3.38
CA GLY A 101 -0.89 -7.42 -3.94
C GLY A 101 -1.70 -8.39 -3.07
N ARG A 102 -1.13 -9.04 -2.06
CA ARG A 102 -1.82 -10.07 -1.26
C ARG A 102 -3.14 -9.62 -0.65
N CYS A 103 -3.23 -8.36 -0.21
CA CYS A 103 -4.45 -7.81 0.37
C CYS A 103 -5.57 -7.63 -0.68
N GLU A 104 -5.21 -7.37 -1.93
CA GLU A 104 -6.14 -7.30 -3.06
C GLU A 104 -6.62 -8.70 -3.45
N GLU A 105 -5.71 -9.67 -3.60
CA GLU A 105 -6.04 -11.07 -3.88
C GLU A 105 -6.95 -11.69 -2.80
N ALA A 106 -6.72 -11.34 -1.53
CA ALA A 106 -7.54 -11.83 -0.42
C ALA A 106 -8.89 -11.12 -0.29
N CYS A 107 -9.09 -9.99 -1.00
CA CYS A 107 -10.29 -9.19 -0.88
C CYS A 107 -11.46 -9.79 -1.69
N PRO A 108 -12.56 -10.24 -1.04
CA PRO A 108 -13.70 -10.79 -1.76
C PRO A 108 -14.45 -9.74 -2.60
N GLN A 109 -14.13 -8.46 -2.38
CA GLN A 109 -14.73 -7.33 -3.06
C GLN A 109 -13.83 -6.73 -4.16
N GLY A 110 -12.61 -7.25 -4.31
CA GLY A 110 -11.67 -6.76 -5.30
C GLY A 110 -11.16 -5.34 -5.05
N VAL A 111 -11.22 -4.85 -3.80
CA VAL A 111 -10.71 -3.50 -3.46
C VAL A 111 -9.22 -3.40 -3.73
N LYS A 112 -8.81 -2.42 -4.51
CA LYS A 112 -7.43 -2.23 -4.99
C LYS A 112 -6.54 -1.53 -3.94
N ILE A 113 -6.37 -2.18 -2.79
CA ILE A 113 -5.67 -1.61 -1.63
C ILE A 113 -4.23 -1.14 -1.94
N PRO A 114 -3.39 -1.88 -2.69
CA PRO A 114 -2.04 -1.40 -3.03
C PRO A 114 -2.06 -0.09 -3.82
N MET A 115 -3.04 0.08 -4.71
CA MET A 115 -3.22 1.30 -5.48
C MET A 115 -3.67 2.45 -4.58
N ILE A 116 -4.61 2.20 -3.66
CA ILE A 116 -5.05 3.19 -2.67
C ILE A 116 -3.85 3.69 -1.86
N VAL A 117 -2.98 2.79 -1.39
CA VAL A 117 -1.75 3.19 -0.67
C VAL A 117 -0.83 4.04 -1.54
N SER A 118 -0.68 3.73 -2.84
CA SER A 118 0.11 4.55 -3.76
C SER A 118 -0.44 5.97 -3.89
N VAL A 119 -1.76 6.10 -4.03
CA VAL A 119 -2.41 7.42 -4.12
C VAL A 119 -2.23 8.21 -2.83
N ILE A 120 -2.47 7.59 -1.66
CA ILE A 120 -2.27 8.26 -0.37
C ILE A 120 -0.82 8.74 -0.21
N ARG A 121 0.19 7.96 -0.65
CA ARG A 121 1.59 8.42 -0.65
C ARG A 121 1.79 9.67 -1.50
N ARG A 122 1.21 9.71 -2.70
CA ARG A 122 1.31 10.86 -3.60
C ARG A 122 0.70 12.09 -2.95
N LEU A 123 -0.51 11.96 -2.41
CA LEU A 123 -1.19 13.05 -1.68
C LEU A 123 -0.38 13.50 -0.45
N SER A 124 0.26 12.56 0.27
CA SER A 124 1.15 12.90 1.40
C SER A 124 2.34 13.75 0.93
N MET A 125 2.94 13.40 -0.21
CA MET A 125 4.07 14.13 -0.75
C MET A 125 3.67 15.50 -1.28
N GLU A 126 2.50 15.65 -1.89
CA GLU A 126 1.95 16.94 -2.31
C GLU A 126 1.72 17.89 -1.11
N LYS A 127 1.42 17.31 0.06
CA LYS A 127 1.33 18.02 1.34
C LYS A 127 2.68 18.18 2.07
N GLY A 128 3.80 17.85 1.40
CA GLY A 128 5.16 18.05 1.92
C GLY A 128 5.69 16.92 2.82
N ILE A 129 4.95 15.82 2.98
CA ILE A 129 5.41 14.65 3.74
C ILE A 129 6.29 13.79 2.83
N LEU A 130 7.59 13.79 3.07
CA LEU A 130 8.54 13.08 2.24
C LEU A 130 8.58 11.58 2.53
N ASN A 131 8.79 10.77 1.48
CA ASN A 131 9.03 9.34 1.61
C ASN A 131 10.41 9.09 2.27
N PRO A 132 10.45 8.52 3.50
CA PRO A 132 11.70 8.32 4.23
C PRO A 132 12.57 7.19 3.66
N ILE A 133 12.00 6.31 2.83
CA ILE A 133 12.67 5.08 2.33
C ILE A 133 12.92 5.10 0.81
N THR A 134 13.00 6.26 0.19
CA THR A 134 13.22 6.36 -1.26
C THR A 134 14.68 6.17 -1.65
N ALA A 135 14.92 5.65 -2.86
CA ALA A 135 16.24 5.65 -3.47
C ALA A 135 16.54 7.01 -4.11
N ARG A 136 17.81 7.42 -4.11
CA ARG A 136 18.29 8.66 -4.74
C ARG A 136 19.39 8.35 -5.74
N VAL A 137 19.37 9.07 -6.85
CA VAL A 137 20.39 8.92 -7.90
C VAL A 137 21.37 10.09 -7.80
N ASN A 138 22.66 9.76 -7.78
CA ASN A 138 23.71 10.74 -7.99
C ASN A 138 23.94 10.87 -9.51
N GLU A 139 23.41 11.92 -10.08
CA GLU A 139 23.49 12.18 -11.53
C GLU A 139 24.92 12.33 -12.02
N ARG A 140 25.87 12.76 -11.15
CA ARG A 140 27.27 12.97 -11.53
C ARG A 140 28.02 11.69 -11.86
N VAL A 141 27.63 10.58 -11.25
CA VAL A 141 28.27 9.26 -11.44
C VAL A 141 27.37 8.27 -12.18
N CYS A 142 26.17 8.68 -12.58
CA CYS A 142 25.27 7.86 -13.37
C CYS A 142 25.84 7.63 -14.77
N MET A 143 25.96 6.35 -15.19
CA MET A 143 26.45 5.95 -16.51
C MET A 143 25.34 5.78 -17.56
N HIS A 144 24.12 6.17 -17.26
CA HIS A 144 22.97 6.16 -18.18
C HIS A 144 22.61 4.77 -18.74
N CYS A 145 23.08 3.69 -18.11
CA CYS A 145 22.95 2.32 -18.63
C CYS A 145 21.54 1.72 -18.55
N GLY A 146 20.60 2.35 -17.80
CA GLY A 146 19.22 1.89 -17.68
C GLY A 146 19.00 0.61 -16.87
N ALA A 147 20.04 -0.04 -16.34
CA ALA A 147 19.89 -1.30 -15.59
C ALA A 147 18.94 -1.20 -14.38
N CYS A 148 18.90 -0.03 -13.73
CA CYS A 148 17.99 0.23 -12.61
C CYS A 148 16.50 0.22 -13.01
N LEU A 149 16.17 0.59 -14.26
CA LEU A 149 14.80 0.55 -14.76
C LEU A 149 14.31 -0.89 -14.89
N THR A 150 15.17 -1.77 -15.41
CA THR A 150 14.78 -3.18 -15.69
C THR A 150 14.46 -3.97 -14.44
N VAL A 151 15.12 -3.65 -13.31
CA VAL A 151 14.92 -4.35 -12.03
C VAL A 151 13.81 -3.75 -11.17
N CYS A 152 13.32 -2.55 -11.51
CA CYS A 152 12.31 -1.87 -10.73
C CYS A 152 10.91 -2.44 -10.97
N LYS A 153 10.44 -3.34 -10.11
CA LYS A 153 9.10 -3.94 -10.21
C LYS A 153 7.96 -2.92 -10.11
N ASN A 154 8.21 -1.81 -9.39
CA ASN A 154 7.21 -0.76 -9.19
C ASN A 154 7.26 0.34 -10.25
N LYS A 155 8.13 0.20 -11.26
CA LYS A 155 8.32 1.18 -12.34
C LYS A 155 8.58 2.62 -11.82
N ALA A 156 9.17 2.72 -10.63
CA ALA A 156 9.46 3.98 -9.96
C ALA A 156 10.67 4.73 -10.56
N ILE A 157 11.31 4.20 -11.61
CA ILE A 157 12.51 4.79 -12.19
C ILE A 157 12.25 5.09 -13.66
N THR A 158 12.55 6.32 -14.05
CA THR A 158 12.47 6.80 -15.44
C THR A 158 13.80 7.39 -15.87
N MET A 159 14.09 7.38 -17.18
CA MET A 159 15.20 8.14 -17.73
C MET A 159 14.69 9.51 -18.15
N VAL A 160 15.33 10.54 -17.66
CA VAL A 160 15.03 11.95 -17.99
C VAL A 160 16.27 12.65 -18.51
N GLU A 161 16.09 13.73 -19.25
CA GLU A 161 17.22 14.53 -19.70
C GLU A 161 17.94 15.18 -18.52
N GLY A 162 19.24 14.91 -18.41
CA GLY A 162 20.16 15.37 -17.36
C GLY A 162 21.15 16.42 -17.86
N GLY A 163 20.68 17.42 -18.59
CA GLY A 163 21.51 18.50 -19.15
C GLY A 163 22.60 18.00 -20.10
N SER A 164 23.84 18.44 -19.92
CA SER A 164 24.97 18.14 -20.83
C SER A 164 25.42 16.66 -20.84
N ARG A 165 24.85 15.81 -19.97
CA ARG A 165 25.24 14.39 -19.82
C ARG A 165 24.29 13.41 -20.49
N GLY A 166 23.23 13.87 -21.15
CA GLY A 166 22.22 13.03 -21.74
C GLY A 166 21.17 12.52 -20.74
N LEU A 167 20.65 11.30 -20.94
CA LEU A 167 19.59 10.75 -20.10
C LEU A 167 20.13 10.26 -18.76
N VAL A 168 19.53 10.68 -17.66
CA VAL A 168 19.86 10.21 -16.30
C VAL A 168 18.65 9.49 -15.68
N ALA A 169 18.93 8.54 -14.80
CA ALA A 169 17.86 7.87 -14.05
C ALA A 169 17.30 8.82 -12.99
N ARG A 170 15.98 8.88 -12.90
CA ARG A 170 15.25 9.60 -11.84
C ARG A 170 14.29 8.66 -11.16
N VAL A 171 14.22 8.74 -9.83
CA VAL A 171 13.33 7.94 -9.01
C VAL A 171 12.11 8.76 -8.65
N ASP A 172 10.91 8.23 -8.90
CA ASP A 172 9.67 8.76 -8.36
C ASP A 172 9.51 8.28 -6.90
N PRO A 173 9.57 9.20 -5.91
CA PRO A 173 9.48 8.81 -4.51
C PRO A 173 8.11 8.25 -4.12
N ALA A 174 7.03 8.60 -4.84
CA ALA A 174 5.68 8.09 -4.55
C ALA A 174 5.56 6.60 -4.90
N GLU A 175 6.19 6.18 -6.00
CA GLU A 175 6.19 4.79 -6.45
C GLU A 175 7.33 3.96 -5.85
N CYS A 176 8.39 4.61 -5.33
CA CYS A 176 9.53 3.92 -4.73
C CYS A 176 9.13 3.19 -3.44
N ARG A 177 9.50 1.91 -3.35
CA ARG A 177 9.24 1.05 -2.18
C ARG A 177 10.48 0.81 -1.32
N GLY A 178 11.60 1.45 -1.63
CA GLY A 178 12.84 1.29 -0.87
C GLY A 178 13.43 -0.13 -0.87
N CYS A 179 13.13 -0.97 -1.87
CA CYS A 179 13.50 -2.39 -1.88
C CYS A 179 14.99 -2.66 -2.15
N GLY A 180 15.76 -1.66 -2.56
CA GLY A 180 17.20 -1.77 -2.80
C GLY A 180 17.63 -2.47 -4.10
N ALA A 181 16.72 -3.01 -4.91
CA ALA A 181 17.08 -3.73 -6.14
C ALA A 181 17.89 -2.86 -7.11
N CYS A 182 17.54 -1.59 -7.27
CA CYS A 182 18.26 -0.64 -8.12
C CYS A 182 19.66 -0.32 -7.58
N THR A 183 19.86 -0.29 -6.27
CA THR A 183 21.15 -0.09 -5.63
C THR A 183 22.07 -1.29 -5.89
N ALA A 184 21.53 -2.51 -5.75
CA ALA A 184 22.28 -3.74 -5.95
C ALA A 184 22.75 -3.95 -7.40
N VAL A 185 21.98 -3.47 -8.40
CA VAL A 185 22.34 -3.62 -9.82
C VAL A 185 23.23 -2.49 -10.34
N CYS A 186 23.37 -1.38 -9.62
CA CYS A 186 24.13 -0.23 -10.06
C CYS A 186 25.64 -0.46 -9.87
N THR A 187 26.33 -0.87 -10.94
CA THR A 187 27.78 -1.14 -10.93
C THR A 187 28.62 0.11 -10.58
N ASN A 188 28.06 1.29 -10.83
CA ASN A 188 28.74 2.57 -10.60
C ASN A 188 28.40 3.20 -9.23
N ALA A 189 27.65 2.49 -8.38
CA ALA A 189 27.17 2.99 -7.09
C ALA A 189 26.46 4.37 -7.16
N ALA A 190 25.87 4.68 -8.33
CA ALA A 190 25.20 5.96 -8.55
C ALA A 190 23.85 6.05 -7.82
N ILE A 191 23.31 4.92 -7.35
CA ILE A 191 22.04 4.87 -6.65
C ILE A 191 22.28 4.47 -5.20
N GLN A 192 21.77 5.30 -4.32
CA GLN A 192 21.81 5.07 -2.88
C GLN A 192 20.39 5.11 -2.33
N GLN A 193 20.10 4.27 -1.34
CA GLN A 193 18.87 4.45 -0.56
C GLN A 193 19.02 5.69 0.32
N SER A 194 17.94 6.43 0.50
CA SER A 194 17.88 7.51 1.48
C SER A 194 18.38 6.99 2.83
N PRO A 195 19.01 7.83 3.67
CA PRO A 195 19.89 7.40 4.74
C PRO A 195 19.18 6.66 5.86
N LEU A 196 18.61 5.53 5.51
CA LEU A 196 18.36 4.47 6.44
C LEU A 196 19.69 3.69 6.60
N ASN A 197 20.70 4.38 7.16
CA ASN A 197 21.66 3.66 7.98
C ASN A 197 20.85 2.99 9.09
N ASP A 198 21.32 1.92 9.65
CA ASP A 198 20.59 1.14 10.67
C ASP A 198 20.01 2.03 11.78
N LEU A 199 20.67 3.14 12.12
CA LEU A 199 20.22 4.16 13.07
C LEU A 199 19.01 4.95 12.56
N GLY A 200 19.01 5.42 11.31
CA GLY A 200 17.88 6.16 10.74
C GLY A 200 16.62 5.31 10.58
N LEU A 201 16.76 4.01 10.31
CA LEU A 201 15.62 3.08 10.30
C LEU A 201 15.06 2.89 11.70
N VAL A 202 15.93 2.72 12.70
CA VAL A 202 15.51 2.58 14.10
C VAL A 202 14.82 3.84 14.58
N GLU A 203 15.36 5.02 14.27
CA GLU A 203 14.74 6.31 14.63
C GLU A 203 13.39 6.51 13.94
N PHE A 204 13.29 6.16 12.65
CA PHE A 204 12.02 6.18 11.92
C PHE A 204 10.99 5.25 12.55
N LEU A 205 11.37 4.01 12.88
CA LEU A 205 10.47 3.04 13.50
C LEU A 205 10.12 3.43 14.94
N ALA A 206 11.05 4.07 15.67
CA ALA A 206 10.84 4.55 17.04
C ALA A 206 10.07 5.89 17.15
N GLY A 207 9.60 6.46 16.02
CA GLY A 207 8.86 7.72 16.05
C GLY A 207 9.72 8.98 16.20
N LYS A 208 11.05 8.84 16.25
CA LYS A 208 12.00 9.94 16.34
C LYS A 208 12.44 10.41 14.96
N SER A 209 11.50 10.77 14.08
CA SER A 209 11.89 11.45 12.84
C SER A 209 12.27 12.87 13.19
N GLY A 210 13.57 13.18 13.07
CA GLY A 210 14.10 14.49 13.37
C GLY A 210 13.36 15.57 12.61
N ARG A 211 12.72 16.41 13.37
CA ARG A 211 12.40 17.79 13.01
C ARG A 211 13.36 18.65 13.82
N ASP A 212 14.46 18.97 13.20
CA ASP A 212 15.28 20.14 13.49
C ASP A 212 15.57 20.85 12.17
#